data_48f7d6382d718c94fd56007f1383d86f
#
_entry.id   48f7d6382d718c94fd56007f1383d86f
#
_cell.length_a   1.000
_cell.length_b   1.000
_cell.length_c   1.000
_cell.angle_alpha   90.00
_cell.angle_beta   90.00
_cell.angle_gamma   90.00
#
_symmetry.space_group_name_H-M   'P 1'
#
loop_
_entity.id
_entity.type
_entity.pdbx_description
1 polymer ?
#
loop_
_entity_poly.entity_id
_entity_poly.type
_entity_poly.pdbx_seq_one_letter_code
_entity_poly.pdbx_strand_id
1 'polypeptide(L)'
;MVALLLKRYLWLVETLRKFPEGLTLAEINDQWSDSGLYRDCGGAEIDRRTFYNHRRAIGEQFGIDIETIKAGPYSRYKIDDDSLNHNQTIDWLLSSLATENVIAQSRDISGKILLEPADKGAIYLNVIVEALKSNLILEIDYQGFHISSRSYKSISVEPLALKMFKRRWYLLSRKVGNGDLRLYALDRMNACKLTDNRFDYPEEFSPDDYFSNYFGVSTDGYTSAPCRVVLRAHDELPRYLETQPLHHSQEIAFRGKNYTDFCYYLIPAFDFVQEILLHCEQLEVLRPLNLREHIAKILQKSSNFYK
;
A
#
# COMPACT_ATOMS: atom_id res chain seq x y z
N MET A 1 0.11 24.89 -13.99
CA MET A 1 1.44 25.19 -13.41
C MET A 1 1.82 24.23 -12.28
N VAL A 2 1.02 24.03 -11.24
CA VAL A 2 1.30 23.12 -10.12
C VAL A 2 1.51 21.67 -10.57
N ALA A 3 0.68 21.16 -11.48
CA ALA A 3 0.78 19.79 -11.97
C ALA A 3 2.11 19.47 -12.70
N LEU A 4 2.64 20.44 -13.47
CA LEU A 4 3.93 20.27 -14.17
C LEU A 4 5.12 20.29 -13.19
N LEU A 5 5.03 21.09 -12.13
CA LEU A 5 6.06 21.14 -11.10
C LEU A 5 6.12 19.82 -10.32
N LEU A 6 4.95 19.26 -9.95
CA LEU A 6 4.86 17.97 -9.31
C LEU A 6 5.45 16.85 -10.19
N LYS A 7 5.13 16.85 -11.49
CA LYS A 7 5.70 15.90 -12.45
C LYS A 7 7.22 15.96 -12.51
N ARG A 8 7.79 17.18 -12.41
CA ARG A 8 9.24 17.38 -12.40
C ARG A 8 9.87 16.84 -11.11
N TYR A 9 9.23 16.99 -9.95
CA TYR A 9 9.71 16.40 -8.69
C TYR A 9 9.73 14.88 -8.76
N LEU A 10 8.65 14.28 -9.25
CA LEU A 10 8.54 12.83 -9.40
C LEU A 10 9.59 12.27 -10.35
N TRP A 11 9.74 12.93 -11.51
CA TRP A 11 10.77 12.56 -12.48
C TRP A 11 12.18 12.61 -11.86
N LEU A 12 12.49 13.65 -11.08
CA LEU A 12 13.79 13.77 -10.42
C LEU A 12 14.03 12.65 -9.41
N VAL A 13 13.03 12.33 -8.59
CA VAL A 13 13.11 11.22 -7.62
C VAL A 13 13.30 9.89 -8.34
N GLU A 14 12.51 9.59 -9.37
CA GLU A 14 12.63 8.35 -10.15
C GLU A 14 13.98 8.23 -10.86
N THR A 15 14.48 9.35 -11.39
CA THR A 15 15.79 9.37 -12.03
C THR A 15 16.88 9.05 -11.02
N LEU A 16 16.90 9.70 -9.85
CA LEU A 16 17.91 9.44 -8.84
C LEU A 16 17.82 8.02 -8.27
N ARG A 17 16.63 7.42 -8.17
CA ARG A 17 16.45 6.00 -7.76
C ARG A 17 17.12 5.00 -8.70
N LYS A 18 17.18 5.30 -9.99
CA LYS A 18 17.84 4.42 -10.98
C LYS A 18 19.37 4.47 -10.88
N PHE A 19 19.91 5.48 -10.20
CA PHE A 19 21.34 5.69 -10.08
C PHE A 19 21.77 5.78 -8.61
N PRO A 20 21.87 4.66 -7.88
CA PRO A 20 22.22 4.65 -6.45
C PRO A 20 23.58 5.25 -6.13
N GLU A 21 24.51 5.25 -7.10
CA GLU A 21 25.82 5.92 -7.01
C GLU A 21 25.74 7.46 -7.12
N GLY A 22 24.52 7.97 -7.30
CA GLY A 22 24.23 9.38 -7.47
C GLY A 22 24.60 9.94 -8.85
N LEU A 23 24.04 11.09 -9.18
CA LEU A 23 24.30 11.83 -10.42
C LEU A 23 24.80 13.25 -10.12
N THR A 24 25.66 13.78 -10.99
CA THR A 24 25.96 15.22 -11.04
C THR A 24 24.79 15.99 -11.63
N LEU A 25 24.75 17.32 -11.43
CA LEU A 25 23.70 18.15 -12.03
C LEU A 25 23.75 18.14 -13.57
N ALA A 26 24.92 17.98 -14.17
CA ALA A 26 25.06 17.83 -15.61
C ALA A 26 24.42 16.51 -16.10
N GLU A 27 24.76 15.39 -15.46
CA GLU A 27 24.16 14.08 -15.77
C GLU A 27 22.64 14.07 -15.55
N ILE A 28 22.14 14.79 -14.53
CA ILE A 28 20.70 14.97 -14.32
C ILE A 28 20.07 15.73 -15.48
N ASN A 29 20.72 16.77 -15.98
CA ASN A 29 20.24 17.55 -17.13
C ASN A 29 20.29 16.74 -18.43
N ASP A 30 21.27 15.88 -18.62
CA ASP A 30 21.31 14.96 -19.76
C ASP A 30 20.08 14.03 -19.74
N GLN A 31 19.79 13.41 -18.59
CA GLN A 31 18.59 12.59 -18.41
C GLN A 31 17.29 13.41 -18.55
N TRP A 32 17.31 14.67 -18.12
CA TRP A 32 16.17 15.58 -18.23
C TRP A 32 15.84 15.90 -19.67
N SER A 33 16.84 16.21 -20.50
CA SER A 33 16.68 16.54 -21.91
C SER A 33 16.09 15.39 -22.73
N ASP A 34 16.40 14.15 -22.33
CA ASP A 34 15.89 12.92 -22.96
C ASP A 34 14.47 12.54 -22.46
N SER A 35 13.99 13.22 -21.41
CA SER A 35 12.67 12.92 -20.86
C SER A 35 11.54 13.52 -21.71
N GLY A 36 10.42 12.79 -21.82
CA GLY A 36 9.21 13.31 -22.48
C GLY A 36 8.68 14.59 -21.82
N LEU A 37 9.01 14.85 -20.54
CA LEU A 37 8.59 16.03 -19.79
C LEU A 37 9.38 17.30 -20.15
N TYR A 38 10.57 17.17 -20.73
CA TYR A 38 11.44 18.30 -21.07
C TYR A 38 10.72 19.34 -21.92
N ARG A 39 10.07 18.90 -23.00
CA ARG A 39 9.31 19.76 -23.91
C ARG A 39 8.10 20.38 -23.23
N ASP A 40 7.37 19.60 -22.44
CA ASP A 40 6.17 20.06 -21.73
C ASP A 40 6.51 21.10 -20.66
N CYS A 41 7.75 21.09 -20.15
CA CYS A 41 8.28 22.03 -19.18
C CYS A 41 9.03 23.21 -19.80
N GLY A 42 8.90 23.43 -21.11
CA GLY A 42 9.48 24.61 -21.82
C GLY A 42 10.89 24.39 -22.34
N GLY A 43 11.45 23.17 -22.32
CA GLY A 43 12.73 22.83 -22.92
C GLY A 43 13.94 23.50 -22.26
N ALA A 44 13.85 23.82 -20.97
CA ALA A 44 14.94 24.47 -20.24
C ALA A 44 15.63 23.47 -19.27
N GLU A 45 16.96 23.60 -19.20
CA GLU A 45 17.74 22.88 -18.21
C GLU A 45 17.37 23.27 -16.79
N ILE A 46 17.58 22.36 -15.86
CA ILE A 46 17.42 22.58 -14.42
C ILE A 46 18.70 23.26 -13.92
N ASP A 47 18.63 24.59 -13.74
CA ASP A 47 19.73 25.31 -13.14
C ASP A 47 19.94 24.94 -11.66
N ARG A 48 21.13 25.31 -11.13
CA ARG A 48 21.51 24.97 -9.75
C ARG A 48 20.51 25.48 -8.71
N ARG A 49 19.95 26.67 -8.87
CA ARG A 49 18.99 27.27 -7.95
C ARG A 49 17.65 26.51 -7.99
N THR A 50 17.19 26.22 -9.19
CA THR A 50 15.97 25.44 -9.42
C THR A 50 16.11 24.03 -8.84
N PHE A 51 17.27 23.38 -9.04
CA PHE A 51 17.55 22.07 -8.46
C PHE A 51 17.48 22.09 -6.92
N TYR A 52 18.11 23.07 -6.28
CA TYR A 52 18.04 23.20 -4.82
C TYR A 52 16.63 23.47 -4.30
N ASN A 53 15.84 24.26 -5.03
CA ASN A 53 14.43 24.47 -4.67
C ASN A 53 13.61 23.19 -4.81
N HIS A 54 13.87 22.40 -5.86
CA HIS A 54 13.21 21.11 -6.07
C HIS A 54 13.58 20.12 -4.96
N ARG A 55 14.87 20.01 -4.65
CA ARG A 55 15.38 19.18 -3.56
C ARG A 55 14.66 19.49 -2.23
N ARG A 56 14.61 20.77 -1.85
CA ARG A 56 13.93 21.20 -0.63
C ARG A 56 12.44 20.88 -0.67
N ALA A 57 11.76 21.19 -1.76
CA ALA A 57 10.33 20.91 -1.89
C ALA A 57 10.02 19.40 -1.88
N ILE A 58 10.89 18.56 -2.44
CA ILE A 58 10.78 17.09 -2.38
C ILE A 58 10.89 16.64 -0.92
N GLY A 59 11.86 17.13 -0.16
CA GLY A 59 11.97 16.84 1.27
C GLY A 59 10.73 17.25 2.07
N GLU A 60 10.27 18.51 1.87
CA GLU A 60 9.10 19.05 2.58
C GLU A 60 7.78 18.36 2.21
N GLN A 61 7.59 17.95 0.94
CA GLN A 61 6.32 17.40 0.46
C GLN A 61 6.24 15.88 0.55
N PHE A 62 7.37 15.21 0.36
CA PHE A 62 7.43 13.75 0.25
C PHE A 62 8.28 13.10 1.34
N GLY A 63 8.97 13.89 2.19
CA GLY A 63 9.89 13.34 3.18
C GLY A 63 11.07 12.57 2.57
N ILE A 64 11.42 12.86 1.29
CA ILE A 64 12.53 12.21 0.59
C ILE A 64 13.73 13.14 0.63
N ASP A 65 14.78 12.72 1.30
CA ASP A 65 16.02 13.46 1.36
C ASP A 65 16.96 13.09 0.21
N ILE A 66 17.39 14.13 -0.53
CA ILE A 66 18.40 14.00 -1.58
C ILE A 66 19.73 14.45 -0.99
N GLU A 67 20.62 13.52 -0.76
CA GLU A 67 21.95 13.77 -0.23
C GLU A 67 22.92 14.34 -1.29
N THR A 68 23.95 15.02 -0.80
CA THR A 68 25.08 15.44 -1.63
C THR A 68 26.30 14.62 -1.25
N ILE A 69 26.76 13.77 -2.16
CA ILE A 69 28.03 13.07 -2.03
C ILE A 69 29.12 13.97 -2.65
N LYS A 70 30.16 14.28 -1.87
CA LYS A 70 31.32 14.99 -2.38
C LYS A 70 32.34 13.99 -2.93
N ALA A 71 32.38 13.89 -4.23
CA ALA A 71 33.40 13.11 -4.93
C ALA A 71 34.26 14.06 -5.79
N GLY A 72 35.38 14.55 -5.27
CA GLY A 72 36.27 15.46 -5.98
C GLY A 72 35.64 16.83 -6.29
N PRO A 73 35.93 17.43 -7.47
CA PRO A 73 35.40 18.74 -7.85
C PRO A 73 33.91 18.74 -8.21
N TYR A 74 33.30 17.57 -8.37
CA TYR A 74 31.91 17.42 -8.79
C TYR A 74 31.08 16.85 -7.66
N SER A 75 30.03 17.58 -7.23
CA SER A 75 29.04 17.08 -6.29
C SER A 75 28.08 16.13 -7.01
N ARG A 76 27.86 14.93 -6.45
CA ARG A 76 26.84 14.00 -6.91
C ARG A 76 25.68 14.01 -5.93
N TYR A 77 24.50 13.76 -6.43
CA TYR A 77 23.25 13.76 -5.67
C TYR A 77 22.62 12.38 -5.74
N LYS A 78 22.26 11.81 -4.61
CA LYS A 78 21.52 10.56 -4.51
C LYS A 78 20.36 10.70 -3.52
N ILE A 79 19.43 9.78 -3.55
CA ILE A 79 18.41 9.69 -2.51
C ILE A 79 19.03 9.00 -1.30
N ASP A 80 18.71 9.50 -0.11
CA ASP A 80 19.07 8.84 1.14
C ASP A 80 18.27 7.53 1.28
N ASP A 81 18.99 6.42 1.47
CA ASP A 81 18.40 5.08 1.53
C ASP A 81 17.45 4.93 2.73
N ASP A 82 17.72 5.62 3.85
CA ASP A 82 16.86 5.59 5.02
C ASP A 82 15.52 6.30 4.77
N SER A 83 15.51 7.36 3.96
CA SER A 83 14.28 8.08 3.63
C SER A 83 13.33 7.27 2.74
N LEU A 84 13.84 6.32 1.95
CA LEU A 84 13.03 5.41 1.12
C LEU A 84 12.47 4.23 1.93
N ASN A 85 13.24 3.69 2.86
CA ASN A 85 12.85 2.50 3.60
C ASN A 85 11.72 2.74 4.61
N HIS A 86 11.44 3.99 4.97
CA HIS A 86 10.46 4.34 6.00
C HIS A 86 9.10 4.76 5.47
N ASN A 87 8.86 4.81 4.14
CA ASN A 87 7.59 5.34 3.65
C ASN A 87 7.01 4.60 2.42
N GLN A 88 6.47 3.40 2.66
CA GLN A 88 5.74 2.61 1.64
C GLN A 88 4.63 3.43 0.94
N THR A 89 4.04 4.39 1.65
CA THR A 89 3.01 5.28 1.10
C THR A 89 3.58 6.19 0.02
N ILE A 90 4.79 6.70 0.21
CA ILE A 90 5.46 7.56 -0.78
C ILE A 90 5.86 6.73 -2.00
N ASP A 91 6.39 5.53 -1.81
CA ASP A 91 6.72 4.63 -2.90
C ASP A 91 5.50 4.30 -3.77
N TRP A 92 4.39 4.02 -3.12
CA TRP A 92 3.13 3.78 -3.83
C TRP A 92 2.64 5.02 -4.58
N LEU A 93 2.70 6.21 -3.96
CA LEU A 93 2.32 7.47 -4.59
C LEU A 93 3.20 7.78 -5.80
N LEU A 94 4.52 7.63 -5.67
CA LEU A 94 5.47 7.85 -6.75
C LEU A 94 5.21 6.89 -7.91
N SER A 95 5.04 5.60 -7.63
CA SER A 95 4.75 4.59 -8.65
C SER A 95 3.42 4.84 -9.36
N SER A 96 2.40 5.26 -8.61
CA SER A 96 1.07 5.58 -9.14
C SER A 96 1.11 6.79 -10.05
N LEU A 97 1.81 7.86 -9.63
CA LEU A 97 1.95 9.09 -10.41
C LEU A 97 2.85 8.90 -11.65
N ALA A 98 3.89 8.07 -11.55
CA ALA A 98 4.71 7.70 -12.70
C ALA A 98 3.87 6.95 -13.75
N THR A 99 3.09 5.99 -13.32
CA THR A 99 2.17 5.23 -14.18
C THR A 99 1.13 6.16 -14.82
N GLU A 100 0.52 7.06 -14.04
CA GLU A 100 -0.42 8.06 -14.55
C GLU A 100 0.22 8.95 -15.62
N ASN A 101 1.46 9.39 -15.41
CA ASN A 101 2.20 10.20 -16.38
C ASN A 101 2.40 9.47 -17.70
N VAL A 102 2.86 8.22 -17.69
CA VAL A 102 3.05 7.41 -18.89
C VAL A 102 1.74 7.26 -19.64
N ILE A 103 0.65 6.94 -18.93
CA ILE A 103 -0.68 6.78 -19.52
C ILE A 103 -1.21 8.12 -20.07
N ALA A 104 -1.03 9.22 -19.34
CA ALA A 104 -1.50 10.54 -19.77
C ALA A 104 -0.75 11.09 -21.02
N GLN A 105 0.54 10.74 -21.16
CA GLN A 105 1.32 11.05 -22.36
C GLN A 105 0.93 10.20 -23.58
N SER A 106 0.31 9.05 -23.34
CA SER A 106 -0.08 8.09 -24.35
C SER A 106 -1.56 8.18 -24.73
N ARG A 107 -2.11 9.41 -24.80
CA ARG A 107 -3.54 9.65 -25.10
C ARG A 107 -3.98 9.08 -26.46
N ASP A 108 -3.10 9.06 -27.42
CA ASP A 108 -3.27 8.48 -28.75
C ASP A 108 -3.46 6.96 -28.73
N ILE A 109 -2.98 6.30 -27.68
CA ILE A 109 -3.13 4.86 -27.48
C ILE A 109 -4.02 4.49 -26.29
N SER A 110 -4.80 5.43 -25.75
CA SER A 110 -5.65 5.20 -24.56
C SER A 110 -6.62 4.02 -24.73
N GLY A 111 -7.09 3.75 -25.96
CA GLY A 111 -7.89 2.57 -26.27
C GLY A 111 -7.15 1.23 -26.22
N LYS A 112 -5.82 1.23 -26.10
CA LYS A 112 -4.98 0.04 -25.95
C LYS A 112 -4.57 -0.23 -24.50
N ILE A 113 -4.90 0.68 -23.58
CA ILE A 113 -4.58 0.57 -22.15
C ILE A 113 -5.88 0.30 -21.41
N LEU A 114 -6.00 -0.92 -20.88
CA LEU A 114 -7.17 -1.34 -20.12
C LEU A 114 -6.86 -1.24 -18.63
N LEU A 115 -7.61 -0.42 -17.90
CA LEU A 115 -7.49 -0.25 -16.46
C LEU A 115 -8.71 -0.85 -15.77
N GLU A 116 -8.49 -1.42 -14.60
CA GLU A 116 -9.60 -1.79 -13.74
C GLU A 116 -10.29 -0.54 -13.16
N PRO A 117 -11.59 -0.61 -12.86
CA PRO A 117 -12.31 0.51 -12.25
C PRO A 117 -11.66 0.95 -10.94
N ALA A 118 -11.63 2.26 -10.72
CA ALA A 118 -11.17 2.81 -9.45
C ALA A 118 -12.11 2.42 -8.29
N ASP A 119 -11.56 2.37 -7.07
CA ASP A 119 -12.36 2.16 -5.86
C ASP A 119 -13.39 3.30 -5.69
N LYS A 120 -14.66 2.92 -5.58
CA LYS A 120 -15.76 3.87 -5.35
C LYS A 120 -15.62 4.63 -4.03
N GLY A 121 -14.94 4.04 -3.05
CA GLY A 121 -14.68 4.65 -1.74
C GLY A 121 -13.67 5.79 -1.78
N ALA A 122 -12.89 5.92 -2.87
CA ALA A 122 -11.87 6.98 -3.00
C ALA A 122 -12.43 8.40 -2.87
N ILE A 123 -13.73 8.61 -3.12
CA ILE A 123 -14.40 9.92 -2.95
C ILE A 123 -14.34 10.44 -1.51
N TYR A 124 -14.19 9.55 -0.52
CA TYR A 124 -14.14 9.92 0.90
C TYR A 124 -12.71 10.16 1.41
N LEU A 125 -11.67 9.88 0.62
CA LEU A 125 -10.27 9.99 1.06
C LEU A 125 -9.92 11.38 1.56
N ASN A 126 -10.33 12.43 0.84
CA ASN A 126 -9.99 13.81 1.23
C ASN A 126 -10.52 14.17 2.63
N VAL A 127 -11.78 13.81 2.90
CA VAL A 127 -12.43 14.08 4.20
C VAL A 127 -11.75 13.28 5.32
N ILE A 128 -11.41 12.02 5.05
CA ILE A 128 -10.76 11.15 6.03
C ILE A 128 -9.32 11.60 6.30
N VAL A 129 -8.57 11.99 5.27
CA VAL A 129 -7.21 12.51 5.43
C VAL A 129 -7.20 13.80 6.24
N GLU A 130 -8.18 14.70 6.02
CA GLU A 130 -8.32 15.92 6.83
C GLU A 130 -8.62 15.59 8.29
N ALA A 131 -9.51 14.61 8.54
CA ALA A 131 -9.81 14.15 9.89
C ALA A 131 -8.59 13.54 10.60
N LEU A 132 -7.78 12.74 9.90
CA LEU A 132 -6.54 12.17 10.42
C LEU A 132 -5.50 13.25 10.77
N LYS A 133 -5.33 14.26 9.90
CA LYS A 133 -4.38 15.36 10.13
C LYS A 133 -4.74 16.22 11.32
N SER A 134 -6.03 16.46 11.53
CA SER A 134 -6.54 17.41 12.52
C SER A 134 -7.08 16.73 13.78
N ASN A 135 -7.00 15.39 13.86
CA ASN A 135 -7.57 14.55 14.94
C ASN A 135 -9.06 14.88 15.17
N LEU A 136 -9.83 14.94 14.09
CA LEU A 136 -11.26 15.22 14.14
C LEU A 136 -12.09 13.95 14.01
N ILE A 137 -13.18 13.89 14.76
CA ILE A 137 -14.15 12.80 14.71
C ILE A 137 -14.90 12.84 13.37
N LEU A 138 -15.10 11.67 12.78
CA LEU A 138 -15.92 11.47 11.60
C LEU A 138 -17.30 10.94 11.98
N GLU A 139 -18.33 11.41 11.28
CA GLU A 139 -19.66 10.82 11.28
C GLU A 139 -19.87 10.07 9.97
N ILE A 140 -20.08 8.75 10.05
CA ILE A 140 -20.21 7.88 8.89
C ILE A 140 -21.55 7.16 8.85
N ASP A 141 -22.13 7.03 7.65
CA ASP A 141 -23.21 6.09 7.35
C ASP A 141 -22.60 4.87 6.68
N TYR A 142 -22.77 3.70 7.26
CA TYR A 142 -22.11 2.48 6.83
C TYR A 142 -23.06 1.31 6.64
N GLN A 143 -22.87 0.55 5.56
CA GLN A 143 -23.60 -0.67 5.27
C GLN A 143 -22.67 -1.88 5.22
N GLY A 144 -22.72 -2.73 6.24
CA GLY A 144 -22.01 -4.02 6.21
C GLY A 144 -22.66 -5.01 5.22
N PHE A 145 -21.87 -5.93 4.70
CA PHE A 145 -22.36 -6.96 3.76
C PHE A 145 -22.78 -8.28 4.44
N HIS A 146 -22.60 -8.41 5.74
CA HIS A 146 -23.07 -9.61 6.44
C HIS A 146 -24.60 -9.64 6.44
N ILE A 147 -25.19 -10.84 6.23
CA ILE A 147 -26.67 -11.02 6.14
C ILE A 147 -27.41 -10.44 7.35
N SER A 148 -26.78 -10.49 8.53
CA SER A 148 -27.31 -9.89 9.76
C SER A 148 -26.87 -8.45 10.00
N SER A 149 -26.07 -7.85 9.09
CA SER A 149 -25.58 -6.48 9.31
C SER A 149 -26.70 -5.48 9.09
N ARG A 150 -26.93 -4.67 10.13
CA ARG A 150 -27.81 -3.51 10.05
C ARG A 150 -27.10 -2.39 9.29
N SER A 151 -27.86 -1.61 8.56
CA SER A 151 -27.38 -0.32 8.10
C SER A 151 -27.18 0.56 9.34
N TYR A 152 -25.97 1.08 9.49
CA TYR A 152 -25.65 2.00 10.57
C TYR A 152 -25.64 3.41 10.01
N LYS A 153 -26.46 4.27 10.60
CA LYS A 153 -26.49 5.72 10.29
C LYS A 153 -25.85 6.50 11.42
N SER A 154 -25.12 7.54 11.06
CA SER A 154 -24.50 8.48 12.00
C SER A 154 -23.65 7.81 13.09
N ILE A 155 -22.72 6.95 12.67
CA ILE A 155 -21.72 6.39 13.59
C ILE A 155 -20.62 7.42 13.77
N SER A 156 -20.36 7.85 14.99
CA SER A 156 -19.21 8.68 15.31
C SER A 156 -17.98 7.80 15.53
N VAL A 157 -16.90 8.07 14.78
CA VAL A 157 -15.65 7.32 14.82
C VAL A 157 -14.44 8.24 14.88
N GLU A 158 -13.44 7.83 15.60
CA GLU A 158 -12.12 8.46 15.70
C GLU A 158 -11.20 7.78 14.68
N PRO A 159 -10.82 8.44 13.59
CA PRO A 159 -9.99 7.85 12.55
C PRO A 159 -8.56 7.63 13.06
N LEU A 160 -8.02 6.43 12.88
CA LEU A 160 -6.67 6.09 13.32
C LEU A 160 -5.71 5.83 12.15
N ALA A 161 -6.17 5.15 11.09
CA ALA A 161 -5.34 4.88 9.93
C ALA A 161 -6.16 4.58 8.68
N LEU A 162 -5.56 4.82 7.51
CA LEU A 162 -6.03 4.34 6.23
C LEU A 162 -5.14 3.19 5.75
N LYS A 163 -5.75 2.11 5.30
CA LYS A 163 -5.05 0.97 4.68
C LYS A 163 -5.63 0.65 3.32
N MET A 164 -4.76 0.49 2.32
CA MET A 164 -5.16 -0.07 1.04
C MET A 164 -4.88 -1.58 1.04
N PHE A 165 -5.86 -2.37 0.65
CA PHE A 165 -5.70 -3.82 0.48
C PHE A 165 -6.54 -4.31 -0.70
N LYS A 166 -5.93 -5.07 -1.61
CA LYS A 166 -6.57 -5.59 -2.83
C LYS A 166 -7.41 -4.53 -3.56
N ARG A 167 -6.80 -3.34 -3.74
CA ARG A 167 -7.38 -2.17 -4.45
C ARG A 167 -8.60 -1.53 -3.79
N ARG A 168 -8.85 -1.80 -2.50
CA ARG A 168 -9.88 -1.15 -1.70
C ARG A 168 -9.27 -0.39 -0.54
N TRP A 169 -9.82 0.75 -0.24
CA TRP A 169 -9.45 1.54 0.92
C TRP A 169 -10.27 1.15 2.14
N TYR A 170 -9.60 1.09 3.26
CA TYR A 170 -10.17 0.78 4.57
C TYR A 170 -9.74 1.83 5.58
N LEU A 171 -10.72 2.29 6.37
CA LEU A 171 -10.50 3.16 7.51
C LEU A 171 -10.45 2.31 8.78
N LEU A 172 -9.32 2.27 9.45
CA LEU A 172 -9.25 1.81 10.82
C LEU A 172 -9.63 2.96 11.74
N SER A 173 -10.57 2.72 12.62
CA SER A 173 -11.03 3.73 13.56
C SER A 173 -11.45 3.12 14.89
N ARG A 174 -11.48 3.96 15.91
CA ARG A 174 -12.02 3.65 17.23
C ARG A 174 -13.46 4.21 17.31
N LYS A 175 -14.40 3.37 17.70
CA LYS A 175 -15.79 3.81 17.84
C LYS A 175 -15.93 4.68 19.08
N VAL A 176 -16.53 5.86 18.92
CA VAL A 176 -16.81 6.76 20.04
C VAL A 176 -17.77 6.08 21.04
N GLY A 177 -17.44 6.14 22.30
CA GLY A 177 -18.26 5.66 23.42
C GLY A 177 -17.86 4.28 23.97
N ASN A 178 -17.47 3.31 23.13
CA ASN A 178 -17.03 1.99 23.64
C ASN A 178 -15.57 1.65 23.36
N GLY A 179 -14.88 2.45 22.54
CA GLY A 179 -13.47 2.27 22.26
C GLY A 179 -13.12 1.10 21.32
N ASP A 180 -14.13 0.41 20.75
CA ASP A 180 -13.90 -0.73 19.87
C ASP A 180 -13.18 -0.29 18.57
N LEU A 181 -12.09 -0.97 18.25
CA LEU A 181 -11.43 -0.83 16.96
C LEU A 181 -12.27 -1.51 15.86
N ARG A 182 -12.48 -0.79 14.77
CA ARG A 182 -13.25 -1.27 13.63
C ARG A 182 -12.60 -0.85 12.32
N LEU A 183 -12.68 -1.74 11.34
CA LEU A 183 -12.29 -1.48 9.97
C LEU A 183 -13.52 -1.26 9.11
N TYR A 184 -13.57 -0.11 8.45
CA TYR A 184 -14.64 0.27 7.55
C TYR A 184 -14.11 0.36 6.12
N ALA A 185 -14.61 -0.49 5.23
CA ALA A 185 -14.33 -0.39 3.80
C ALA A 185 -15.01 0.87 3.23
N LEU A 186 -14.25 1.75 2.58
CA LEU A 186 -14.76 3.04 2.13
C LEU A 186 -15.86 2.89 1.07
N ASP A 187 -15.78 1.86 0.23
CA ASP A 187 -16.79 1.54 -0.80
C ASP A 187 -18.15 1.12 -0.23
N ARG A 188 -18.23 0.89 1.07
CA ARG A 188 -19.48 0.57 1.80
C ARG A 188 -20.01 1.73 2.63
N MET A 189 -19.36 2.89 2.54
CA MET A 189 -19.87 4.13 3.15
C MET A 189 -20.90 4.75 2.22
N ASN A 190 -22.03 5.17 2.79
CA ASN A 190 -23.05 5.95 2.09
C ASN A 190 -22.86 7.45 2.33
N ALA A 191 -22.24 7.81 3.45
CA ALA A 191 -21.85 9.18 3.79
C ALA A 191 -20.64 9.16 4.72
N CYS A 192 -19.81 10.20 4.63
CA CYS A 192 -18.71 10.47 5.53
C CYS A 192 -18.59 11.99 5.69
N LYS A 193 -18.74 12.47 6.94
CA LYS A 193 -18.72 13.90 7.26
C LYS A 193 -17.69 14.18 8.34
N LEU A 194 -16.99 15.29 8.19
CA LEU A 194 -16.13 15.83 9.21
C LEU A 194 -16.98 16.49 10.29
N THR A 195 -16.61 16.34 11.55
CA THR A 195 -17.20 17.06 12.67
C THR A 195 -16.22 18.09 13.22
N ASP A 196 -16.70 19.01 14.06
CA ASP A 196 -15.81 19.96 14.76
C ASP A 196 -15.22 19.38 16.05
N ASN A 197 -15.58 18.15 16.41
CA ASN A 197 -15.13 17.50 17.63
C ASN A 197 -13.75 16.86 17.42
N ARG A 198 -12.83 17.15 18.35
CA ARG A 198 -11.51 16.55 18.37
C ARG A 198 -11.48 15.33 19.27
N PHE A 199 -10.53 14.45 19.00
CA PHE A 199 -10.17 13.33 19.87
C PHE A 199 -8.67 13.30 20.13
N ASP A 200 -8.28 12.63 21.20
CA ASP A 200 -6.85 12.40 21.50
C ASP A 200 -6.39 11.14 20.77
N TYR A 201 -5.47 11.34 19.82
CA TYR A 201 -4.84 10.22 19.13
C TYR A 201 -3.99 9.42 20.14
N PRO A 202 -4.14 8.09 20.20
CA PRO A 202 -3.38 7.29 21.17
C PRO A 202 -1.87 7.36 20.87
N GLU A 203 -1.07 7.89 21.79
CA GLU A 203 0.38 8.09 21.58
C GLU A 203 1.16 6.79 21.28
N GLU A 204 0.74 5.68 21.87
CA GLU A 204 1.39 4.37 21.70
C GLU A 204 0.83 3.56 20.50
N PHE A 205 -0.14 4.10 19.76
CA PHE A 205 -0.75 3.37 18.66
C PHE A 205 0.07 3.52 17.37
N SER A 206 0.59 2.40 16.88
CA SER A 206 1.26 2.30 15.58
C SER A 206 0.38 1.49 14.61
N PRO A 207 -0.07 2.10 13.50
CA PRO A 207 -0.78 1.35 12.45
C PRO A 207 0.02 0.19 11.88
N ASP A 208 1.34 0.37 11.72
CA ASP A 208 2.23 -0.66 11.19
C ASP A 208 2.29 -1.86 12.15
N ASP A 209 2.46 -1.62 13.46
CA ASP A 209 2.46 -2.69 14.46
C ASP A 209 1.10 -3.38 14.53
N TYR A 210 0.01 -2.62 14.42
CA TYR A 210 -1.35 -3.19 14.44
C TYR A 210 -1.57 -4.16 13.28
N PHE A 211 -1.11 -3.80 12.08
CA PHE A 211 -1.31 -4.63 10.89
C PHE A 211 -0.18 -5.64 10.62
N SER A 212 0.97 -5.50 11.28
CA SER A 212 2.16 -6.34 11.04
C SER A 212 1.91 -7.84 11.19
N ASN A 213 0.94 -8.20 12.03
CA ASN A 213 0.60 -9.59 12.29
C ASN A 213 -0.49 -10.16 11.37
N TYR A 214 -1.00 -9.37 10.41
CA TYR A 214 -2.11 -9.77 9.55
C TYR A 214 -1.73 -9.66 8.08
N PHE A 215 -2.10 -10.67 7.29
CA PHE A 215 -1.95 -10.65 5.84
C PHE A 215 -2.77 -9.53 5.17
N GLY A 216 -3.95 -9.22 5.70
CA GLY A 216 -4.89 -8.29 5.08
C GLY A 216 -5.44 -7.24 6.04
N VAL A 217 -6.75 -7.11 6.02
CA VAL A 217 -7.53 -6.15 6.81
C VAL A 217 -8.45 -6.84 7.83
N SER A 218 -8.72 -8.14 7.67
CA SER A 218 -9.49 -8.91 8.64
C SER A 218 -8.62 -9.21 9.84
N THR A 219 -9.11 -8.85 11.02
CA THR A 219 -8.42 -9.05 12.30
C THR A 219 -9.02 -10.19 13.13
N ASP A 220 -10.17 -10.73 12.73
CA ASP A 220 -10.78 -11.91 13.35
C ASP A 220 -10.02 -13.17 12.90
N GLY A 221 -9.01 -13.55 13.66
CA GLY A 221 -8.13 -14.68 13.35
C GLY A 221 -8.53 -15.98 14.01
N TYR A 222 -7.98 -17.09 13.51
CA TYR A 222 -8.16 -18.44 14.08
C TYR A 222 -7.31 -18.68 15.33
N THR A 223 -6.40 -17.75 15.61
CA THR A 223 -5.56 -17.73 16.81
C THR A 223 -5.63 -16.34 17.43
N SER A 224 -5.48 -16.27 18.76
CA SER A 224 -5.46 -15.00 19.49
C SER A 224 -4.11 -14.26 19.43
N ALA A 225 -3.08 -14.94 18.92
CA ALA A 225 -1.73 -14.40 18.78
C ALA A 225 -1.08 -14.93 17.50
N PRO A 226 -0.05 -14.22 16.98
CA PRO A 226 0.72 -14.68 15.84
C PRO A 226 1.29 -16.08 16.07
N CYS A 227 1.20 -16.91 15.08
CA CYS A 227 1.71 -18.28 15.14
C CYS A 227 2.51 -18.62 13.88
N ARG A 228 3.32 -19.66 13.98
CA ARG A 228 4.06 -20.19 12.84
C ARG A 228 3.12 -20.95 11.92
N VAL A 229 2.96 -20.45 10.69
CA VAL A 229 2.21 -21.12 9.63
C VAL A 229 3.20 -21.67 8.62
N VAL A 230 3.04 -22.93 8.21
CA VAL A 230 3.86 -23.54 7.16
C VAL A 230 2.92 -23.97 6.03
N LEU A 231 3.19 -23.41 4.85
CA LEU A 231 2.49 -23.72 3.61
C LEU A 231 3.46 -24.41 2.65
N ARG A 232 2.97 -25.48 1.99
CA ARG A 232 3.67 -26.13 0.89
C ARG A 232 3.08 -25.67 -0.43
N ALA A 233 3.90 -25.05 -1.26
CA ALA A 233 3.55 -24.66 -2.60
C ALA A 233 4.10 -25.66 -3.61
N HIS A 234 3.26 -26.10 -4.54
CA HIS A 234 3.56 -27.09 -5.58
C HIS A 234 3.71 -26.41 -6.95
N ASP A 235 4.28 -27.13 -7.88
CA ASP A 235 4.42 -26.78 -9.32
C ASP A 235 5.09 -25.43 -9.54
N GLU A 236 4.43 -24.46 -10.17
CA GLU A 236 4.96 -23.12 -10.46
C GLU A 236 4.71 -22.11 -9.33
N LEU A 237 3.80 -22.39 -8.40
CA LEU A 237 3.39 -21.46 -7.35
C LEU A 237 4.55 -20.95 -6.48
N PRO A 238 5.59 -21.74 -6.17
CA PRO A 238 6.75 -21.22 -5.42
C PRO A 238 7.39 -20.00 -6.03
N ARG A 239 7.50 -19.94 -7.37
CA ARG A 239 8.12 -18.80 -8.08
C ARG A 239 7.29 -17.52 -7.92
N TYR A 240 5.95 -17.64 -7.96
CA TYR A 240 5.04 -16.51 -7.73
C TYR A 240 5.18 -15.99 -6.31
N LEU A 241 5.19 -16.88 -5.31
CA LEU A 241 5.32 -16.49 -3.91
C LEU A 241 6.70 -15.89 -3.57
N GLU A 242 7.75 -16.27 -4.30
CA GLU A 242 9.07 -15.67 -4.14
C GLU A 242 9.15 -14.26 -4.73
N THR A 243 8.46 -14.00 -5.84
CA THR A 243 8.44 -12.68 -6.48
C THR A 243 7.44 -11.74 -5.83
N GLN A 244 6.38 -12.27 -5.24
CA GLN A 244 5.36 -11.51 -4.53
C GLN A 244 5.01 -12.20 -3.21
N PRO A 245 5.80 -11.98 -2.16
CA PRO A 245 5.56 -12.58 -0.85
C PRO A 245 4.17 -12.22 -0.30
N LEU A 246 3.48 -13.21 0.27
CA LEU A 246 2.16 -12.98 0.89
C LEU A 246 2.26 -12.11 2.14
N HIS A 247 3.35 -12.22 2.87
CA HIS A 247 3.56 -11.48 4.11
C HIS A 247 5.05 -11.17 4.29
N HIS A 248 5.39 -10.06 4.96
CA HIS A 248 6.79 -9.68 5.19
C HIS A 248 7.60 -10.73 5.96
N SER A 249 6.94 -11.57 6.77
CA SER A 249 7.58 -12.67 7.51
C SER A 249 7.77 -13.94 6.68
N GLN A 250 7.53 -13.90 5.36
CA GLN A 250 7.69 -15.07 4.50
C GLN A 250 9.16 -15.48 4.42
N GLU A 251 9.43 -16.73 4.77
CA GLU A 251 10.74 -17.36 4.66
C GLU A 251 10.61 -18.71 3.97
N ILE A 252 11.65 -19.12 3.26
CA ILE A 252 11.73 -20.46 2.70
C ILE A 252 12.20 -21.41 3.80
N ALA A 253 11.32 -22.32 4.21
CA ALA A 253 11.64 -23.32 5.22
C ALA A 253 12.34 -24.57 4.63
N PHE A 254 11.93 -24.97 3.42
CA PHE A 254 12.52 -26.13 2.74
C PHE A 254 12.25 -26.08 1.22
N ARG A 255 13.23 -26.54 0.42
CA ARG A 255 13.07 -26.73 -1.03
C ARG A 255 13.13 -28.22 -1.35
N GLY A 256 12.01 -28.78 -1.82
CA GLY A 256 11.94 -30.13 -2.38
C GLY A 256 12.18 -30.15 -3.89
N LYS A 257 11.99 -31.30 -4.51
CA LYS A 257 12.18 -31.47 -5.96
C LYS A 257 11.10 -30.74 -6.77
N ASN A 258 9.83 -30.82 -6.34
CA ASN A 258 8.68 -30.27 -7.05
C ASN A 258 7.81 -29.38 -6.12
N TYR A 259 8.34 -28.93 -4.99
CA TYR A 259 7.61 -28.10 -4.04
C TYR A 259 8.58 -27.26 -3.23
N THR A 260 8.05 -26.18 -2.62
CA THR A 260 8.77 -25.39 -1.62
C THR A 260 7.87 -25.16 -0.43
N ASP A 261 8.39 -25.37 0.78
CA ASP A 261 7.71 -25.05 2.01
C ASP A 261 8.08 -23.62 2.43
N PHE A 262 7.08 -22.78 2.59
CA PHE A 262 7.21 -21.41 3.10
C PHE A 262 6.73 -21.36 4.54
N CYS A 263 7.45 -20.60 5.35
CA CYS A 263 7.12 -20.34 6.74
C CYS A 263 6.68 -18.88 6.88
N TYR A 264 5.64 -18.67 7.65
CA TYR A 264 5.09 -17.35 8.00
C TYR A 264 4.93 -17.25 9.50
N TYR A 265 5.02 -16.02 10.03
CA TYR A 265 4.68 -15.73 11.41
C TYR A 265 3.60 -14.64 11.41
N LEU A 266 2.34 -15.04 11.57
CA LEU A 266 1.18 -14.16 11.48
C LEU A 266 -0.04 -14.75 12.20
N ILE A 267 -1.09 -13.95 12.34
CA ILE A 267 -2.41 -14.40 12.77
C ILE A 267 -3.19 -14.82 11.50
N PRO A 268 -3.47 -16.13 11.30
CA PRO A 268 -4.22 -16.56 10.15
C PRO A 268 -5.68 -16.12 10.27
N ALA A 269 -6.01 -14.99 9.68
CA ALA A 269 -7.35 -14.42 9.64
C ALA A 269 -8.06 -14.73 8.31
N PHE A 270 -9.29 -14.25 8.15
CA PHE A 270 -10.13 -14.52 6.98
C PHE A 270 -9.42 -14.25 5.64
N ASP A 271 -8.75 -13.11 5.50
CA ASP A 271 -8.08 -12.74 4.23
C ASP A 271 -6.97 -13.73 3.86
N PHE A 272 -6.23 -14.23 4.85
CA PHE A 272 -5.18 -15.22 4.62
C PHE A 272 -5.77 -16.58 4.22
N VAL A 273 -6.89 -16.97 4.86
CA VAL A 273 -7.63 -18.19 4.49
C VAL A 273 -8.15 -18.08 3.05
N GLN A 274 -8.68 -16.92 2.65
CA GLN A 274 -9.11 -16.71 1.28
C GLN A 274 -7.95 -16.80 0.28
N GLU A 275 -6.77 -16.32 0.63
CA GLU A 275 -5.59 -16.43 -0.21
C GLU A 275 -5.14 -17.88 -0.39
N ILE A 276 -5.14 -18.67 0.70
CA ILE A 276 -4.86 -20.11 0.61
C ILE A 276 -5.88 -20.81 -0.29
N LEU A 277 -7.16 -20.49 -0.16
CA LEU A 277 -8.22 -21.08 -0.97
C LEU A 277 -8.16 -20.67 -2.44
N LEU A 278 -7.65 -19.48 -2.76
CA LEU A 278 -7.43 -19.04 -4.12
C LEU A 278 -6.45 -19.95 -4.87
N HIS A 279 -5.48 -20.49 -4.14
CA HIS A 279 -4.44 -21.37 -4.66
C HIS A 279 -4.62 -22.84 -4.21
N CYS A 280 -5.85 -23.26 -3.89
CA CYS A 280 -6.12 -24.56 -3.24
C CYS A 280 -5.63 -25.80 -4.01
N GLU A 281 -5.40 -25.71 -5.31
CA GLU A 281 -4.84 -26.81 -6.12
C GLU A 281 -3.33 -26.95 -5.96
N GLN A 282 -2.64 -25.87 -5.59
CA GLN A 282 -1.17 -25.81 -5.54
C GLN A 282 -0.63 -25.40 -4.16
N LEU A 283 -1.49 -25.08 -3.18
CA LEU A 283 -1.08 -24.59 -1.87
C LEU A 283 -1.70 -25.41 -0.75
N GLU A 284 -0.85 -26.08 0.02
CA GLU A 284 -1.24 -26.97 1.11
C GLU A 284 -0.83 -26.38 2.47
N VAL A 285 -1.73 -26.36 3.43
CA VAL A 285 -1.40 -26.02 4.82
C VAL A 285 -0.79 -27.23 5.52
N LEU A 286 0.49 -27.14 5.92
CA LEU A 286 1.15 -28.16 6.72
C LEU A 286 0.95 -27.92 8.22
N ARG A 287 1.00 -26.66 8.66
CA ARG A 287 0.84 -26.23 10.04
C ARG A 287 0.22 -24.83 10.11
N PRO A 288 -0.51 -24.47 11.17
CA PRO A 288 -0.92 -25.34 12.29
C PRO A 288 -2.09 -26.30 11.90
N LEU A 289 -2.28 -27.36 12.67
CA LEU A 289 -3.27 -28.40 12.35
C LEU A 289 -4.70 -27.87 12.30
N ASN A 290 -5.08 -26.99 13.23
CA ASN A 290 -6.41 -26.39 13.25
C ASN A 290 -6.72 -25.58 11.98
N LEU A 291 -5.75 -24.86 11.42
CA LEU A 291 -5.91 -24.16 10.15
C LEU A 291 -6.06 -25.15 8.98
N ARG A 292 -5.22 -26.21 8.96
CA ARG A 292 -5.33 -27.27 7.95
C ARG A 292 -6.72 -27.93 7.95
N GLU A 293 -7.22 -28.29 9.12
CA GLU A 293 -8.55 -28.89 9.27
C GLU A 293 -9.66 -27.93 8.86
N HIS A 294 -9.49 -26.64 9.15
CA HIS A 294 -10.45 -25.61 8.73
C HIS A 294 -10.53 -25.49 7.22
N ILE A 295 -9.38 -25.41 6.54
CA ILE A 295 -9.31 -25.39 5.06
C ILE A 295 -9.95 -26.66 4.47
N ALA A 296 -9.60 -27.83 5.01
CA ALA A 296 -10.18 -29.11 4.56
C ALA A 296 -11.71 -29.12 4.66
N LYS A 297 -12.28 -28.61 5.76
CA LYS A 297 -13.75 -28.50 5.93
C LYS A 297 -14.39 -27.57 4.90
N ILE A 298 -13.75 -26.43 4.58
CA ILE A 298 -14.25 -25.51 3.56
C ILE A 298 -14.25 -26.17 2.19
N LEU A 299 -13.15 -26.82 1.79
CA LEU A 299 -13.02 -27.52 0.52
C LEU A 299 -14.03 -28.65 0.38
N GLN A 300 -14.22 -29.45 1.43
CA GLN A 300 -15.22 -30.51 1.46
C GLN A 300 -16.65 -29.97 1.30
N LYS A 301 -16.98 -28.87 2.00
CA LYS A 301 -18.28 -28.20 1.86
C LYS A 301 -18.46 -27.68 0.44
N SER A 302 -17.44 -27.05 -0.13
CA SER A 302 -17.48 -26.50 -1.49
C SER A 302 -17.66 -27.63 -2.53
N SER A 303 -16.97 -28.76 -2.38
CA SER A 303 -17.12 -29.93 -3.25
C SER A 303 -18.55 -30.46 -3.30
N ASN A 304 -19.32 -30.33 -2.22
CA ASN A 304 -20.71 -30.77 -2.18
C ASN A 304 -21.67 -29.91 -3.03
N PHE A 305 -21.28 -28.71 -3.41
CA PHE A 305 -22.07 -27.88 -4.35
C PHE A 305 -22.01 -28.37 -5.79
N TYR A 306 -21.06 -29.24 -6.12
CA TYR A 306 -20.81 -29.78 -7.46
C TYR A 306 -21.19 -31.26 -7.60
N LYS A 307 -21.77 -31.82 -6.59
CA LYS A 307 -22.37 -33.20 -6.56
C LYS A 307 -23.87 -33.13 -6.76
#